data_5449d0336a4aff34084a435e902b51a5
#
_entry.id   5449d0336a4aff34084a435e902b51a5
#
_cell.length_a   1.000
_cell.length_b   1.000
_cell.length_c   1.000
_cell.angle_alpha   90.00
_cell.angle_beta   90.00
_cell.angle_gamma   90.00
#
_symmetry.space_group_name_H-M   'P 1'
#
loop_
_entity.id
_entity.type
_entity.pdbx_description
1 polymer ?
#
loop_
_entity_poly.entity_id
_entity_poly.type
_entity_poly.pdbx_seq_one_letter_code
_entity_poly.pdbx_strand_id
1 'polypeptide(L)'
;MNIKHGRHRFASSPRDPSRRQLLAGLAAGLGTCAFPQAAQSSDWPTRPVRVLLGFPAGGSIDVIFRVMARNAEAFLGQPIVIDNKPGAGGTVSIVQTKNASPDGYTLGLITMGVFRAPVIEDVAYDPVNDLTYIVCLSHVPFGVVVRADSPHQRWSDLLAAGRAHPEKINYGVPAGLGNSAHLLVEEITAQEKLKWNAIPYKGSADCTQALLAGDVDFTVDGSGGFGPLVDAGRARLLAVASEQRSPKWMDIPTTRELGYRMTIDSPWGLGGPKAIDPAVVAKIQSSFRASLDTPEVKAALLRAGQGTRYKDAKQFTEFAAKATIDERALLTKYGFAKKR
;
A
#
# COMPACT_ATOMS: atom_id res chain seq x y z
N MET A 1 -71.83 -59.06 47.47
CA MET A 1 -72.50 -58.51 48.64
C MET A 1 -72.57 -57.02 48.42
N ASN A 2 -73.76 -56.62 48.00
CA ASN A 2 -74.53 -55.41 48.14
C ASN A 2 -73.86 -54.27 48.95
N ILE A 3 -73.97 -53.03 48.50
CA ILE A 3 -74.85 -51.94 48.89
C ILE A 3 -74.38 -50.67 48.17
N LYS A 4 -75.16 -50.16 47.26
CA LYS A 4 -76.17 -49.06 47.19
C LYS A 4 -75.68 -47.65 47.59
N HIS A 5 -75.81 -46.76 46.61
CA HIS A 5 -76.55 -45.45 46.61
C HIS A 5 -75.90 -44.22 47.29
N GLY A 6 -75.84 -43.14 46.51
CA GLY A 6 -75.84 -41.76 46.99
C GLY A 6 -75.63 -40.72 45.87
N ARG A 7 -76.72 -40.40 45.14
CA ARG A 7 -76.74 -39.20 44.28
C ARG A 7 -76.89 -37.97 45.17
N HIS A 8 -75.95 -37.04 45.08
CA HIS A 8 -76.27 -35.66 45.46
C HIS A 8 -75.91 -34.71 44.30
N ARG A 9 -76.96 -34.08 43.81
CA ARG A 9 -76.85 -32.91 42.90
C ARG A 9 -76.39 -31.74 43.75
N PHE A 10 -75.32 -31.05 43.26
CA PHE A 10 -75.02 -29.70 43.71
C PHE A 10 -75.00 -28.72 42.53
N ALA A 11 -75.63 -27.60 42.84
CA ALA A 11 -76.08 -26.54 42.00
C ALA A 11 -74.87 -25.83 41.27
N SER A 12 -75.15 -25.42 40.06
CA SER A 12 -74.34 -24.53 39.27
C SER A 12 -74.17 -23.15 39.89
N SER A 13 -72.95 -22.77 40.26
CA SER A 13 -72.61 -21.40 40.67
C SER A 13 -72.36 -20.54 39.43
N PRO A 14 -72.76 -19.27 39.37
CA PRO A 14 -72.60 -18.41 38.22
C PRO A 14 -71.10 -18.05 38.01
N ARG A 15 -70.62 -18.20 36.79
CA ARG A 15 -69.29 -17.79 36.38
C ARG A 15 -69.23 -16.29 36.33
N ASP A 16 -68.41 -15.70 37.19
CA ASP A 16 -68.04 -14.28 37.23
C ASP A 16 -67.21 -13.90 36.01
N PRO A 17 -67.62 -13.03 35.05
CA PRO A 17 -66.94 -12.69 33.83
C PRO A 17 -65.79 -11.71 34.05
N SER A 18 -65.64 -11.15 35.27
CA SER A 18 -64.71 -10.06 35.55
C SER A 18 -63.23 -10.48 35.61
N ARG A 19 -62.87 -11.74 35.85
CA ARG A 19 -61.51 -12.23 35.95
C ARG A 19 -60.83 -12.51 34.56
N ARG A 20 -61.62 -12.79 33.54
CA ARG A 20 -61.08 -13.03 32.18
C ARG A 20 -60.81 -11.75 31.40
N GLN A 21 -61.52 -10.68 31.72
CA GLN A 21 -61.30 -9.38 31.08
C GLN A 21 -60.10 -8.62 31.65
N LEU A 22 -59.74 -8.84 32.92
CA LEU A 22 -58.58 -8.26 33.57
C LEU A 22 -57.23 -8.88 33.09
N LEU A 23 -57.26 -10.15 32.70
CA LEU A 23 -56.04 -10.80 32.14
C LEU A 23 -55.79 -10.49 30.65
N ALA A 24 -56.82 -10.10 29.91
CA ALA A 24 -56.65 -9.67 28.50
C ALA A 24 -56.13 -8.22 28.38
N GLY A 25 -56.30 -7.39 29.38
CA GLY A 25 -55.82 -6.01 29.42
C GLY A 25 -54.32 -5.87 29.73
N LEU A 26 -53.69 -6.86 30.40
CA LEU A 26 -52.26 -6.82 30.73
C LEU A 26 -51.34 -7.34 29.60
N ALA A 27 -51.88 -8.06 28.62
CA ALA A 27 -51.11 -8.59 27.49
C ALA A 27 -50.92 -7.60 26.32
N ALA A 28 -51.68 -6.49 26.30
CA ALA A 28 -51.62 -5.47 25.24
C ALA A 28 -50.66 -4.30 25.57
N GLY A 29 -50.03 -4.29 26.74
CA GLY A 29 -49.17 -3.21 27.24
C GLY A 29 -47.65 -3.44 27.06
N LEU A 30 -47.22 -4.58 26.51
CA LEU A 30 -45.84 -4.79 26.09
C LEU A 30 -45.62 -4.17 24.68
N GLY A 31 -45.93 -2.87 24.59
CA GLY A 31 -45.45 -2.03 23.50
C GLY A 31 -43.94 -2.17 23.43
N THR A 32 -43.46 -2.63 22.30
CA THR A 32 -42.07 -2.60 21.90
C THR A 32 -41.47 -1.23 22.23
N CYS A 33 -40.83 -1.10 23.39
CA CYS A 33 -39.80 -0.11 23.57
C CYS A 33 -38.70 -0.47 22.56
N ALA A 34 -38.88 -0.01 21.32
CA ALA A 34 -37.75 0.18 20.40
C ALA A 34 -36.85 1.20 21.11
N PHE A 35 -35.94 0.69 21.97
CA PHE A 35 -34.78 1.50 22.33
C PHE A 35 -34.19 1.94 21.02
N PRO A 36 -34.08 3.27 20.79
CA PRO A 36 -33.24 3.72 19.70
C PRO A 36 -31.89 3.07 20.02
N GLN A 37 -31.45 2.14 19.17
CA GLN A 37 -30.11 1.66 19.15
C GLN A 37 -29.32 2.94 18.81
N ALA A 38 -28.90 3.63 19.89
CA ALA A 38 -27.98 4.74 19.74
C ALA A 38 -26.87 4.15 18.89
N ALA A 39 -26.76 4.62 17.65
CA ALA A 39 -25.60 4.39 16.84
C ALA A 39 -24.45 4.82 17.75
N GLN A 40 -23.78 3.85 18.38
CA GLN A 40 -22.54 4.11 19.08
C GLN A 40 -21.65 4.73 18.02
N SER A 41 -21.55 6.06 18.04
CA SER A 41 -20.43 6.73 17.41
C SER A 41 -19.23 6.03 18.05
N SER A 42 -18.62 5.14 17.31
CA SER A 42 -17.50 4.39 17.84
C SER A 42 -16.46 5.43 18.22
N ASP A 43 -16.11 5.52 19.51
CA ASP A 43 -15.05 6.39 20.02
C ASP A 43 -13.67 5.97 19.45
N TRP A 44 -13.71 5.20 18.39
CA TRP A 44 -12.51 4.77 17.70
C TRP A 44 -11.75 5.98 17.13
N PRO A 45 -10.41 6.07 17.32
CA PRO A 45 -9.56 5.20 18.13
C PRO A 45 -9.49 5.63 19.60
N THR A 46 -9.42 4.65 20.52
CA THR A 46 -9.24 4.88 21.96
C THR A 46 -7.83 4.57 22.46
N ARG A 47 -6.98 4.05 21.55
CA ARG A 47 -5.58 3.68 21.83
C ARG A 47 -4.73 3.92 20.58
N PRO A 48 -3.38 3.91 20.69
CA PRO A 48 -2.50 4.11 19.55
C PRO A 48 -2.76 3.14 18.39
N VAL A 49 -2.68 3.67 17.17
CA VAL A 49 -2.74 2.89 15.93
C VAL A 49 -1.33 2.55 15.47
N ARG A 50 -1.08 1.28 15.15
CA ARG A 50 0.21 0.79 14.69
C ARG A 50 0.25 0.66 13.18
N VAL A 51 1.32 1.17 12.55
CA VAL A 51 1.57 1.03 11.11
C VAL A 51 2.82 0.20 10.90
N LEU A 52 2.68 -0.97 10.30
CA LEU A 52 3.77 -1.88 9.97
C LEU A 52 4.43 -1.44 8.65
N LEU A 53 5.72 -1.12 8.71
CA LEU A 53 6.52 -0.82 7.53
C LEU A 53 7.44 -2.01 7.21
N GLY A 54 7.33 -2.56 6.00
CA GLY A 54 8.15 -3.68 5.52
C GLY A 54 9.60 -3.31 5.18
N PHE A 55 10.11 -2.18 5.65
CA PHE A 55 11.41 -1.61 5.32
C PHE A 55 12.19 -1.22 6.59
N PRO A 56 13.54 -1.19 6.55
CA PRO A 56 14.36 -0.82 7.69
C PRO A 56 14.09 0.60 8.18
N ALA A 57 14.26 0.82 9.48
CA ALA A 57 14.22 2.14 10.08
C ALA A 57 15.35 3.04 9.52
N GLY A 58 15.06 4.35 9.42
CA GLY A 58 16.00 5.35 8.89
C GLY A 58 16.04 5.43 7.34
N GLY A 59 15.41 4.51 6.62
CA GLY A 59 15.25 4.61 5.18
C GLY A 59 14.24 5.71 4.78
N SER A 60 14.24 6.10 3.51
CA SER A 60 13.37 7.19 3.00
C SER A 60 11.89 6.97 3.29
N ILE A 61 11.41 5.72 3.16
CA ILE A 61 10.04 5.34 3.49
C ILE A 61 9.74 5.59 4.97
N ASP A 62 10.61 5.12 5.87
CA ASP A 62 10.45 5.27 7.31
C ASP A 62 10.40 6.75 7.72
N VAL A 63 11.35 7.54 7.23
CA VAL A 63 11.42 8.99 7.52
C VAL A 63 10.14 9.72 7.10
N ILE A 64 9.67 9.48 5.89
CA ILE A 64 8.48 10.16 5.35
C ILE A 64 7.22 9.69 6.07
N PHE A 65 7.06 8.38 6.30
CA PHE A 65 5.90 7.86 7.02
C PHE A 65 5.84 8.33 8.48
N ARG A 66 6.96 8.51 9.16
CA ARG A 66 6.99 9.12 10.50
C ARG A 66 6.51 10.58 10.48
N VAL A 67 6.90 11.35 9.46
CA VAL A 67 6.39 12.72 9.29
C VAL A 67 4.89 12.71 9.00
N MET A 68 4.41 11.84 8.09
CA MET A 68 2.98 11.72 7.79
C MET A 68 2.18 11.27 9.02
N ALA A 69 2.66 10.24 9.74
CA ALA A 69 2.00 9.71 10.92
C ALA A 69 1.85 10.79 12.00
N ARG A 70 2.95 11.47 12.36
CA ARG A 70 2.94 12.56 13.35
C ARG A 70 1.95 13.68 13.00
N ASN A 71 1.87 14.05 11.72
CA ASN A 71 0.92 15.07 11.29
C ASN A 71 -0.53 14.55 11.25
N ALA A 72 -0.72 13.25 10.96
CA ALA A 72 -2.06 12.64 10.97
C ALA A 72 -2.63 12.44 12.39
N GLU A 73 -1.79 12.32 13.42
CA GLU A 73 -2.20 12.18 14.84
C GLU A 73 -3.14 13.30 15.29
N ALA A 74 -2.88 14.53 14.86
CA ALA A 74 -3.71 15.69 15.18
C ALA A 74 -5.17 15.54 14.67
N PHE A 75 -5.36 14.83 13.57
CA PHE A 75 -6.67 14.60 12.96
C PHE A 75 -7.28 13.28 13.40
N LEU A 76 -6.47 12.30 13.74
CA LEU A 76 -6.91 10.98 14.20
C LEU A 76 -7.36 11.01 15.67
N GLY A 77 -6.70 11.83 16.50
CA GLY A 77 -6.95 11.96 17.93
C GLY A 77 -6.22 10.92 18.79
N GLN A 78 -5.34 10.11 18.21
CA GLN A 78 -4.50 9.13 18.91
C GLN A 78 -3.12 9.02 18.25
N PRO A 79 -2.08 8.62 19.00
CA PRO A 79 -0.76 8.39 18.45
C PRO A 79 -0.73 7.32 17.34
N ILE A 80 0.15 7.51 16.37
CA ILE A 80 0.40 6.55 15.30
C ILE A 80 1.84 6.04 15.42
N VAL A 81 1.97 4.77 15.79
CA VAL A 81 3.27 4.13 16.05
C VAL A 81 3.77 3.43 14.78
N ILE A 82 4.91 3.86 14.28
CA ILE A 82 5.58 3.20 13.17
C ILE A 82 6.41 2.03 13.70
N ASP A 83 6.12 0.83 13.22
CA ASP A 83 6.78 -0.43 13.57
C ASP A 83 7.43 -1.05 12.33
N ASN A 84 8.76 -1.01 12.25
CA ASN A 84 9.52 -1.52 11.13
C ASN A 84 9.65 -3.06 11.21
N LYS A 85 9.15 -3.76 10.18
CA LYS A 85 9.19 -5.22 10.02
C LYS A 85 9.81 -5.59 8.67
N PRO A 86 11.12 -5.31 8.48
CA PRO A 86 11.78 -5.59 7.22
C PRO A 86 11.88 -7.10 6.96
N GLY A 87 11.91 -7.44 5.68
CA GLY A 87 12.13 -8.82 5.22
C GLY A 87 11.28 -9.17 4.01
N ALA A 88 11.82 -10.08 3.20
CA ALA A 88 11.18 -10.63 2.01
C ALA A 88 10.48 -9.56 1.13
N GLY A 89 11.19 -8.47 0.79
CA GLY A 89 10.62 -7.40 -0.04
C GLY A 89 9.42 -6.65 0.57
N GLY A 90 9.20 -6.75 1.90
CA GLY A 90 8.07 -6.15 2.61
C GLY A 90 6.92 -7.12 2.89
N THR A 91 6.96 -8.36 2.39
CA THR A 91 5.86 -9.34 2.56
C THR A 91 5.65 -9.75 4.02
N VAL A 92 6.72 -9.74 4.85
CA VAL A 92 6.62 -10.04 6.30
C VAL A 92 5.63 -9.10 6.99
N SER A 93 5.70 -7.80 6.71
CA SER A 93 4.76 -6.82 7.30
C SER A 93 3.33 -7.03 6.80
N ILE A 94 3.14 -7.45 5.55
CA ILE A 94 1.83 -7.69 4.97
C ILE A 94 1.17 -8.94 5.56
N VAL A 95 1.93 -10.03 5.76
CA VAL A 95 1.42 -11.23 6.43
C VAL A 95 0.98 -10.91 7.87
N GLN A 96 1.77 -10.10 8.60
CA GLN A 96 1.37 -9.65 9.95
C GLN A 96 0.12 -8.76 9.91
N THR A 97 0.03 -7.86 8.92
CA THR A 97 -1.14 -7.00 8.73
C THR A 97 -2.40 -7.83 8.45
N LYS A 98 -2.35 -8.76 7.52
CA LYS A 98 -3.45 -9.65 7.18
C LYS A 98 -3.98 -10.42 8.39
N ASN A 99 -3.08 -10.91 9.25
CA ASN A 99 -3.42 -11.73 10.42
C ASN A 99 -3.83 -10.91 11.65
N ALA A 100 -3.82 -9.58 11.58
CA ALA A 100 -4.26 -8.72 12.67
C ALA A 100 -5.80 -8.71 12.78
N SER A 101 -6.32 -8.25 13.93
CA SER A 101 -7.76 -8.02 14.10
C SER A 101 -8.24 -6.91 13.17
N PRO A 102 -9.44 -7.04 12.56
CA PRO A 102 -10.00 -6.02 11.65
C PRO A 102 -10.59 -4.81 12.38
N ASP A 103 -9.96 -4.39 13.46
CA ASP A 103 -10.37 -3.30 14.34
C ASP A 103 -9.76 -1.94 14.01
N GLY A 104 -8.93 -1.87 12.94
CA GLY A 104 -8.27 -0.65 12.49
C GLY A 104 -7.03 -0.24 13.28
N TYR A 105 -6.62 -0.98 14.33
CA TYR A 105 -5.43 -0.64 15.15
C TYR A 105 -4.11 -1.19 14.61
N THR A 106 -4.14 -2.04 13.60
CA THR A 106 -2.93 -2.50 12.91
C THR A 106 -3.10 -2.32 11.41
N LEU A 107 -2.26 -1.49 10.84
CA LEU A 107 -2.22 -1.17 9.42
C LEU A 107 -0.89 -1.62 8.84
N GLY A 108 -0.82 -1.80 7.53
CA GLY A 108 0.40 -2.12 6.80
C GLY A 108 0.63 -1.17 5.64
N LEU A 109 1.90 -0.90 5.36
CA LEU A 109 2.31 -0.17 4.18
C LEU A 109 2.08 -1.01 2.93
N ILE A 110 1.33 -0.47 1.99
CA ILE A 110 1.09 -1.06 0.68
C ILE A 110 2.03 -0.42 -0.35
N THR A 111 2.85 -1.25 -0.97
CA THR A 111 3.73 -0.89 -2.08
C THR A 111 3.46 -1.81 -3.27
N MET A 112 4.09 -1.58 -4.41
CA MET A 112 3.97 -2.47 -5.58
C MET A 112 4.43 -3.91 -5.28
N GLY A 113 5.37 -4.09 -4.35
CA GLY A 113 5.82 -5.41 -3.91
C GLY A 113 4.70 -6.32 -3.39
N VAL A 114 3.64 -5.73 -2.80
CA VAL A 114 2.48 -6.48 -2.30
C VAL A 114 1.74 -7.22 -3.41
N PHE A 115 1.67 -6.64 -4.60
CA PHE A 115 0.98 -7.23 -5.77
C PHE A 115 1.90 -8.16 -6.56
N ARG A 116 3.20 -7.92 -6.51
CA ARG A 116 4.23 -8.66 -7.24
C ARG A 116 4.63 -9.95 -6.58
N ALA A 117 4.85 -9.95 -5.27
CA ALA A 117 5.36 -11.11 -4.55
C ALA A 117 4.55 -12.39 -4.78
N PRO A 118 3.18 -12.39 -4.78
CA PRO A 118 2.40 -13.59 -5.05
C PRO A 118 2.60 -14.18 -6.46
N VAL A 119 3.15 -13.41 -7.39
CA VAL A 119 3.43 -13.87 -8.76
C VAL A 119 4.80 -14.53 -8.85
N ILE A 120 5.77 -14.05 -8.06
CA ILE A 120 7.17 -14.51 -8.11
C ILE A 120 7.39 -15.69 -7.17
N GLU A 121 6.79 -15.66 -5.99
CA GLU A 121 7.04 -16.62 -4.90
C GLU A 121 5.75 -17.01 -4.18
N ASP A 122 5.84 -18.02 -3.31
CA ASP A 122 4.72 -18.42 -2.46
C ASP A 122 4.67 -17.50 -1.24
N VAL A 123 3.59 -16.74 -1.13
CA VAL A 123 3.30 -15.87 0.00
C VAL A 123 2.01 -16.26 0.69
N ALA A 124 1.93 -16.01 1.99
CA ALA A 124 0.77 -16.38 2.79
C ALA A 124 -0.37 -15.35 2.76
N TYR A 125 -0.56 -14.64 1.64
CA TYR A 125 -1.66 -13.69 1.45
C TYR A 125 -2.09 -13.57 -0.01
N ASP A 126 -3.35 -13.18 -0.20
CA ASP A 126 -3.93 -12.75 -1.48
C ASP A 126 -4.15 -11.23 -1.41
N PRO A 127 -3.51 -10.43 -2.28
CA PRO A 127 -3.63 -8.98 -2.22
C PRO A 127 -5.06 -8.48 -2.46
N VAL A 128 -5.90 -9.21 -3.18
CA VAL A 128 -7.29 -8.80 -3.48
C VAL A 128 -8.25 -9.22 -2.38
N ASN A 129 -8.07 -10.43 -1.83
CA ASN A 129 -9.06 -11.05 -0.95
C ASN A 129 -8.76 -10.89 0.54
N ASP A 130 -7.52 -10.66 0.95
CA ASP A 130 -7.10 -10.67 2.35
C ASP A 130 -6.91 -9.28 2.97
N LEU A 131 -6.97 -8.22 2.18
CA LEU A 131 -6.68 -6.86 2.62
C LEU A 131 -7.87 -5.90 2.42
N THR A 132 -7.93 -4.89 3.26
CA THR A 132 -8.74 -3.68 3.10
C THR A 132 -7.81 -2.54 2.71
N TYR A 133 -8.03 -1.94 1.54
CA TYR A 133 -7.28 -0.77 1.07
C TYR A 133 -7.91 0.50 1.61
N ILE A 134 -7.12 1.37 2.26
CA ILE A 134 -7.62 2.51 3.02
C ILE A 134 -7.33 3.81 2.29
N VAL A 135 -6.08 4.06 1.95
CA VAL A 135 -5.64 5.30 1.30
C VAL A 135 -4.30 5.09 0.60
N CYS A 136 -4.15 5.64 -0.60
CA CYS A 136 -2.86 5.88 -1.22
C CYS A 136 -2.48 7.34 -1.03
N LEU A 137 -1.25 7.61 -0.58
CA LEU A 137 -0.80 8.94 -0.16
C LEU A 137 0.18 9.56 -1.15
N SER A 138 1.11 8.73 -1.65
CA SER A 138 2.21 9.15 -2.51
C SER A 138 2.67 7.99 -3.37
N HIS A 139 3.72 8.21 -4.15
CA HIS A 139 4.41 7.19 -4.93
C HIS A 139 5.91 7.49 -4.92
N VAL A 140 6.72 6.46 -5.15
CA VAL A 140 8.16 6.62 -5.31
C VAL A 140 8.47 6.85 -6.78
N PRO A 141 9.04 7.99 -7.15
CA PRO A 141 9.62 8.15 -8.47
C PRO A 141 10.92 7.33 -8.55
N PHE A 142 11.04 6.53 -9.60
CA PHE A 142 12.28 5.87 -9.97
C PHE A 142 12.98 6.70 -11.04
N GLY A 143 14.30 6.62 -11.06
CA GLY A 143 15.10 7.36 -12.03
C GLY A 143 16.22 6.53 -12.63
N VAL A 144 16.54 6.81 -13.88
CA VAL A 144 17.75 6.30 -14.55
C VAL A 144 18.89 7.23 -14.18
N VAL A 145 19.88 6.71 -13.49
CA VAL A 145 20.94 7.49 -12.85
C VAL A 145 22.29 7.01 -13.29
N VAL A 146 23.15 7.94 -13.68
CA VAL A 146 24.57 7.71 -13.99
C VAL A 146 25.45 8.46 -12.99
N ARG A 147 26.73 8.13 -12.93
CA ARG A 147 27.73 8.90 -12.19
C ARG A 147 27.86 10.31 -12.80
N ALA A 148 28.16 11.31 -11.99
CA ALA A 148 28.22 12.72 -12.43
C ALA A 148 29.24 12.95 -13.57
N ASP A 149 30.36 12.24 -13.54
CA ASP A 149 31.43 12.28 -14.53
C ASP A 149 31.27 11.26 -15.66
N SER A 150 30.14 10.55 -15.73
CA SER A 150 29.82 9.61 -16.80
C SER A 150 29.85 10.31 -18.15
N PRO A 151 30.34 9.65 -19.23
CA PRO A 151 30.24 10.17 -20.59
C PRO A 151 28.79 10.30 -21.07
N HIS A 152 27.85 9.62 -20.41
CA HIS A 152 26.42 9.65 -20.73
C HIS A 152 25.75 10.83 -20.03
N GLN A 153 25.74 12.00 -20.67
CA GLN A 153 25.19 13.23 -20.12
C GLN A 153 23.66 13.35 -20.32
N ARG A 154 23.10 12.61 -21.28
CA ARG A 154 21.71 12.58 -21.68
C ARG A 154 21.27 11.15 -21.93
N TRP A 155 19.96 10.94 -21.89
CA TRP A 155 19.35 9.66 -22.24
C TRP A 155 19.79 9.14 -23.62
N SER A 156 19.86 10.02 -24.62
CA SER A 156 20.33 9.71 -25.99
C SER A 156 21.75 9.17 -26.03
N ASP A 157 22.62 9.65 -25.15
CA ASP A 157 24.03 9.22 -25.13
C ASP A 157 24.14 7.78 -24.63
N LEU A 158 23.36 7.42 -23.60
CA LEU A 158 23.29 6.06 -23.07
C LEU A 158 22.75 5.08 -24.12
N LEU A 159 21.70 5.47 -24.86
CA LEU A 159 21.18 4.66 -25.97
C LEU A 159 22.20 4.51 -27.09
N ALA A 160 22.88 5.58 -27.48
CA ALA A 160 23.93 5.55 -28.53
C ALA A 160 25.10 4.63 -28.15
N ALA A 161 25.53 4.68 -26.87
CA ALA A 161 26.57 3.80 -26.37
C ALA A 161 26.13 2.32 -26.40
N GLY A 162 24.88 2.03 -25.99
CA GLY A 162 24.33 0.68 -26.04
C GLY A 162 24.22 0.11 -27.46
N ARG A 163 23.90 0.96 -28.45
CA ARG A 163 23.90 0.57 -29.88
C ARG A 163 25.30 0.36 -30.45
N ALA A 164 26.25 1.22 -30.06
CA ALA A 164 27.64 1.13 -30.54
C ALA A 164 28.38 -0.07 -29.93
N HIS A 165 28.07 -0.41 -28.69
CA HIS A 165 28.76 -1.45 -27.95
C HIS A 165 27.76 -2.42 -27.29
N PRO A 166 27.12 -3.31 -28.08
CA PRO A 166 26.22 -4.31 -27.55
C PRO A 166 26.90 -5.15 -26.44
N GLU A 167 26.14 -5.46 -25.38
CA GLU A 167 26.58 -6.28 -24.21
C GLU A 167 27.76 -5.65 -23.40
N LYS A 168 28.09 -4.37 -23.61
CA LYS A 168 29.09 -3.66 -22.80
C LYS A 168 28.52 -2.75 -21.73
N ILE A 169 27.26 -2.39 -21.84
CA ILE A 169 26.60 -1.54 -20.84
C ILE A 169 26.11 -2.44 -19.68
N ASN A 170 26.60 -2.15 -18.49
CA ASN A 170 26.22 -2.82 -17.26
C ASN A 170 25.28 -1.91 -16.45
N TYR A 171 24.19 -2.44 -15.92
CA TYR A 171 23.34 -1.65 -15.05
C TYR A 171 23.07 -2.34 -13.72
N GLY A 172 23.06 -1.54 -12.66
CA GLY A 172 22.77 -2.02 -11.31
C GLY A 172 21.26 -2.19 -11.08
N VAL A 173 20.88 -3.34 -10.53
CA VAL A 173 19.50 -3.67 -10.16
C VAL A 173 19.41 -3.79 -8.65
N PRO A 174 18.89 -2.77 -7.93
CA PRO A 174 18.73 -2.84 -6.48
C PRO A 174 17.64 -3.86 -6.11
N ALA A 175 17.89 -4.63 -5.05
CA ALA A 175 16.96 -5.66 -4.53
C ALA A 175 16.64 -6.82 -5.51
N GLY A 176 17.57 -7.12 -6.44
CA GLY A 176 17.51 -8.32 -7.27
C GLY A 176 16.68 -8.21 -8.56
N LEU A 177 16.75 -9.24 -9.38
CA LEU A 177 16.07 -9.28 -10.67
C LEU A 177 14.55 -9.44 -10.53
N GLY A 178 13.79 -9.03 -11.56
CA GLY A 178 12.32 -9.12 -11.59
C GLY A 178 11.61 -7.99 -10.85
N ASN A 179 12.33 -7.04 -10.25
CA ASN A 179 11.72 -5.86 -9.64
C ASN A 179 11.34 -4.79 -10.70
N SER A 180 10.68 -3.70 -10.27
CA SER A 180 10.21 -2.65 -11.17
C SER A 180 11.33 -2.00 -12.00
N ALA A 181 12.48 -1.78 -11.37
CA ALA A 181 13.65 -1.17 -12.04
C ALA A 181 14.18 -2.07 -13.15
N HIS A 182 14.32 -3.37 -12.86
CA HIS A 182 14.76 -4.36 -13.85
C HIS A 182 13.78 -4.46 -15.02
N LEU A 183 12.48 -4.62 -14.73
CA LEU A 183 11.46 -4.76 -15.76
C LEU A 183 11.34 -3.53 -16.66
N LEU A 184 11.58 -2.32 -16.13
CA LEU A 184 11.64 -1.12 -16.96
C LEU A 184 12.79 -1.20 -17.94
N VAL A 185 13.98 -1.62 -17.51
CA VAL A 185 15.15 -1.73 -18.40
C VAL A 185 14.92 -2.82 -19.44
N GLU A 186 14.31 -3.95 -19.07
CA GLU A 186 13.90 -5.00 -20.01
C GLU A 186 12.94 -4.48 -21.09
N GLU A 187 11.95 -3.65 -20.70
CA GLU A 187 11.03 -3.02 -21.66
C GLU A 187 11.77 -2.06 -22.60
N ILE A 188 12.67 -1.23 -22.07
CA ILE A 188 13.49 -0.30 -22.84
C ILE A 188 14.39 -1.07 -23.81
N THR A 189 15.12 -2.06 -23.34
CA THR A 189 16.04 -2.83 -24.17
C THR A 189 15.32 -3.61 -25.26
N ALA A 190 14.13 -4.15 -24.97
CA ALA A 190 13.29 -4.82 -25.96
C ALA A 190 12.81 -3.84 -27.05
N GLN A 191 12.35 -2.63 -26.67
CA GLN A 191 11.89 -1.61 -27.62
C GLN A 191 13.03 -1.05 -28.49
N GLU A 192 14.19 -0.80 -27.89
CA GLU A 192 15.36 -0.22 -28.54
C GLU A 192 16.24 -1.27 -29.23
N LYS A 193 15.92 -2.57 -29.07
CA LYS A 193 16.73 -3.72 -29.56
C LYS A 193 18.16 -3.69 -29.02
N LEU A 194 18.32 -3.35 -27.75
CA LEU A 194 19.59 -3.28 -27.04
C LEU A 194 19.84 -4.55 -26.24
N LYS A 195 21.10 -4.77 -25.87
CA LYS A 195 21.54 -5.82 -24.97
C LYS A 195 22.39 -5.19 -23.87
N TRP A 196 21.82 -5.06 -22.68
CA TRP A 196 22.46 -4.53 -21.49
C TRP A 196 22.55 -5.61 -20.43
N ASN A 197 23.58 -5.57 -19.60
CA ASN A 197 23.82 -6.59 -18.58
C ASN A 197 23.27 -6.15 -17.24
N ALA A 198 22.33 -6.90 -16.70
CA ALA A 198 21.75 -6.66 -15.38
C ALA A 198 22.67 -7.21 -14.28
N ILE A 199 23.13 -6.37 -13.37
CA ILE A 199 23.95 -6.76 -12.21
C ILE A 199 23.10 -6.61 -10.95
N PRO A 200 22.67 -7.71 -10.30
CA PRO A 200 21.81 -7.65 -9.12
C PRO A 200 22.62 -7.28 -7.87
N TYR A 201 22.06 -6.40 -7.05
CA TYR A 201 22.56 -5.98 -5.74
C TYR A 201 21.52 -6.27 -4.64
N LYS A 202 21.95 -6.39 -3.38
CA LYS A 202 21.06 -6.66 -2.24
C LYS A 202 20.09 -5.50 -1.96
N GLY A 203 20.47 -4.28 -2.28
CA GLY A 203 19.66 -3.09 -2.08
C GLY A 203 20.21 -1.85 -2.74
N SER A 204 19.51 -0.74 -2.54
CA SER A 204 19.85 0.57 -3.12
C SER A 204 21.24 1.05 -2.69
N ALA A 205 21.65 0.83 -1.43
CA ALA A 205 22.94 1.28 -0.93
C ALA A 205 24.11 0.60 -1.66
N ASP A 206 24.08 -0.73 -1.81
CA ASP A 206 25.12 -1.48 -2.51
C ASP A 206 25.18 -1.10 -3.99
N CYS A 207 24.00 -0.97 -4.62
CA CYS A 207 23.87 -0.56 -6.01
C CYS A 207 24.42 0.85 -6.25
N THR A 208 24.16 1.77 -5.34
CA THR A 208 24.67 3.14 -5.36
C THR A 208 26.19 3.19 -5.20
N GLN A 209 26.76 2.37 -4.32
CA GLN A 209 28.22 2.26 -4.17
C GLN A 209 28.87 1.76 -5.45
N ALA A 210 28.30 0.72 -6.07
CA ALA A 210 28.78 0.19 -7.34
C ALA A 210 28.71 1.22 -8.48
N LEU A 211 27.63 2.02 -8.54
CA LEU A 211 27.52 3.13 -9.48
C LEU A 211 28.65 4.15 -9.28
N LEU A 212 28.89 4.56 -8.04
CA LEU A 212 29.93 5.55 -7.72
C LEU A 212 31.36 5.01 -7.92
N ALA A 213 31.57 3.70 -7.76
CA ALA A 213 32.83 3.03 -8.06
C ALA A 213 33.07 2.88 -9.57
N GLY A 214 32.02 2.94 -10.39
CA GLY A 214 32.09 2.71 -11.84
C GLY A 214 32.00 1.22 -12.22
N ASP A 215 31.54 0.37 -11.30
CA ASP A 215 31.32 -1.06 -11.56
C ASP A 215 30.11 -1.28 -12.49
N VAL A 216 29.20 -0.30 -12.51
CA VAL A 216 28.07 -0.24 -13.44
C VAL A 216 27.97 1.14 -14.09
N ASP A 217 27.48 1.18 -15.34
CA ASP A 217 27.35 2.41 -16.11
C ASP A 217 26.19 3.27 -15.65
N PHE A 218 25.08 2.63 -15.25
CA PHE A 218 23.91 3.29 -14.70
C PHE A 218 23.15 2.37 -13.71
N THR A 219 22.21 2.96 -13.02
CA THR A 219 21.22 2.23 -12.21
C THR A 219 19.84 2.81 -12.43
N VAL A 220 18.80 2.00 -12.17
CA VAL A 220 17.43 2.47 -11.99
C VAL A 220 17.05 2.26 -10.54
N ASP A 221 16.83 3.34 -9.82
CA ASP A 221 16.57 3.27 -8.39
C ASP A 221 15.45 4.24 -7.97
N GLY A 222 14.92 4.07 -6.77
CA GLY A 222 13.97 4.99 -6.17
C GLY A 222 14.64 6.30 -5.72
N SER A 223 13.86 7.38 -5.70
CA SER A 223 14.37 8.72 -5.36
C SER A 223 15.05 8.83 -3.98
N GLY A 224 14.70 7.95 -3.04
CA GLY A 224 15.39 7.85 -1.75
C GLY A 224 16.84 7.38 -1.85
N GLY A 225 17.18 6.57 -2.86
CA GLY A 225 18.54 6.11 -3.11
C GLY A 225 19.36 7.12 -3.89
N PHE A 226 18.87 7.57 -5.04
CA PHE A 226 19.64 8.46 -5.92
C PHE A 226 19.52 9.95 -5.55
N GLY A 227 18.43 10.39 -4.94
CA GLY A 227 18.18 11.82 -4.69
C GLY A 227 19.30 12.54 -3.96
N PRO A 228 19.80 12.02 -2.82
CA PRO A 228 20.92 12.62 -2.11
C PRO A 228 22.20 12.74 -2.95
N LEU A 229 22.43 11.82 -3.88
CA LEU A 229 23.60 11.86 -4.76
C LEU A 229 23.47 12.91 -5.86
N VAL A 230 22.28 13.05 -6.42
CA VAL A 230 21.98 14.10 -7.40
C VAL A 230 22.09 15.47 -6.74
N ASP A 231 21.55 15.64 -5.53
CA ASP A 231 21.65 16.87 -4.76
C ASP A 231 23.12 17.24 -4.42
N ALA A 232 23.95 16.22 -4.16
CA ALA A 232 25.38 16.41 -3.88
C ALA A 232 26.24 16.55 -5.17
N GLY A 233 25.63 16.53 -6.34
CA GLY A 233 26.37 16.59 -7.63
C GLY A 233 27.25 15.37 -7.90
N ARG A 234 27.03 14.23 -7.23
CA ARG A 234 27.79 12.98 -7.39
C ARG A 234 27.18 12.04 -8.44
N ALA A 235 25.92 12.23 -8.74
CA ALA A 235 25.19 11.49 -9.76
C ALA A 235 24.37 12.44 -10.63
N ARG A 236 24.00 11.98 -11.82
CA ARG A 236 23.15 12.67 -12.79
C ARG A 236 21.92 11.84 -13.08
N LEU A 237 20.75 12.45 -13.00
CA LEU A 237 19.48 11.85 -13.36
C LEU A 237 19.23 12.09 -14.86
N LEU A 238 19.05 11.02 -15.64
CA LEU A 238 18.83 11.09 -17.09
C LEU A 238 17.34 11.06 -17.46
N ALA A 239 16.55 10.32 -16.70
CA ALA A 239 15.10 10.19 -16.90
C ALA A 239 14.42 9.80 -15.60
N VAL A 240 13.15 10.17 -15.45
CA VAL A 240 12.27 9.70 -14.36
C VAL A 240 11.27 8.69 -14.94
N ALA A 241 11.16 7.53 -14.31
CA ALA A 241 10.31 6.43 -14.76
C ALA A 241 8.85 6.61 -14.32
N SER A 242 8.23 7.72 -14.70
CA SER A 242 6.87 8.10 -14.28
C SER A 242 6.06 8.69 -15.44
N GLU A 243 4.76 8.84 -15.25
CA GLU A 243 3.88 9.52 -16.21
C GLU A 243 4.07 11.04 -16.22
N GLN A 244 4.45 11.61 -15.07
CA GLN A 244 4.63 13.05 -14.87
C GLN A 244 6.02 13.31 -14.33
N ARG A 245 6.58 14.47 -14.67
CA ARG A 245 7.86 14.91 -14.13
C ARG A 245 7.83 15.05 -12.63
N SER A 246 8.95 14.77 -11.98
CA SER A 246 9.08 14.99 -10.54
C SER A 246 9.07 16.50 -10.25
N PRO A 247 8.36 16.96 -9.19
CA PRO A 247 8.34 18.38 -8.83
C PRO A 247 9.71 18.92 -8.41
N LYS A 248 10.64 18.04 -8.04
CA LYS A 248 12.01 18.39 -7.67
C LYS A 248 12.95 18.47 -8.88
N TRP A 249 12.71 17.69 -9.93
CA TRP A 249 13.57 17.60 -11.12
C TRP A 249 12.76 17.86 -12.38
N MET A 250 12.19 19.05 -12.47
CA MET A 250 11.28 19.47 -13.56
C MET A 250 11.95 19.49 -14.95
N ASP A 251 13.28 19.66 -15.01
CA ASP A 251 14.04 19.66 -16.28
C ASP A 251 14.34 18.26 -16.80
N ILE A 252 14.12 17.22 -15.96
CA ILE A 252 14.42 15.85 -16.35
C ILE A 252 13.19 15.22 -17.01
N PRO A 253 13.34 14.65 -18.24
CA PRO A 253 12.24 14.04 -18.94
C PRO A 253 11.75 12.77 -18.22
N THR A 254 10.48 12.45 -18.41
CA THR A 254 9.96 11.14 -18.02
C THR A 254 10.25 10.08 -19.07
N THR A 255 10.29 8.80 -18.70
CA THR A 255 10.37 7.69 -19.65
C THR A 255 9.23 7.72 -20.66
N ARG A 256 8.04 8.21 -20.24
CA ARG A 256 6.87 8.38 -21.11
C ARG A 256 7.09 9.46 -22.18
N GLU A 257 7.67 10.62 -21.82
CA GLU A 257 8.05 11.67 -22.77
C GLU A 257 9.13 11.19 -23.75
N LEU A 258 9.97 10.24 -23.32
CA LEU A 258 10.98 9.59 -24.16
C LEU A 258 10.41 8.45 -25.05
N GLY A 259 9.11 8.18 -25.00
CA GLY A 259 8.43 7.23 -25.88
C GLY A 259 8.25 5.83 -25.30
N TYR A 260 8.58 5.60 -24.03
CA TYR A 260 8.38 4.30 -23.38
C TYR A 260 7.01 4.24 -22.70
N ARG A 261 6.30 3.13 -22.91
CA ARG A 261 4.96 2.96 -22.35
C ARG A 261 4.97 2.59 -20.87
N MET A 262 5.98 1.86 -20.45
CA MET A 262 6.12 1.42 -19.07
C MET A 262 6.54 2.59 -18.18
N THR A 263 5.82 2.75 -17.09
CA THR A 263 6.18 3.61 -15.97
C THR A 263 6.28 2.79 -14.70
N ILE A 264 7.14 3.20 -13.79
CA ILE A 264 7.22 2.59 -12.47
C ILE A 264 6.43 3.48 -11.51
N ASP A 265 5.25 3.03 -11.12
CA ASP A 265 4.40 3.70 -10.15
C ASP A 265 4.24 2.80 -8.92
N SER A 266 5.15 2.92 -7.96
CA SER A 266 5.04 2.19 -6.70
C SER A 266 4.24 3.02 -5.69
N PRO A 267 2.99 2.63 -5.37
CA PRO A 267 2.17 3.36 -4.42
C PRO A 267 2.77 3.31 -3.02
N TRP A 268 2.61 4.37 -2.28
CA TRP A 268 2.77 4.41 -0.84
C TRP A 268 1.41 4.66 -0.21
N GLY A 269 0.79 3.59 0.25
CA GLY A 269 -0.53 3.63 0.82
C GLY A 269 -0.64 2.79 2.08
N LEU A 270 -1.79 2.87 2.71
CA LEU A 270 -2.13 2.09 3.89
C LEU A 270 -3.25 1.11 3.57
N GLY A 271 -3.10 -0.08 4.07
CA GLY A 271 -4.11 -1.11 4.11
C GLY A 271 -4.18 -1.75 5.50
N GLY A 272 -5.18 -2.56 5.71
CA GLY A 272 -5.35 -3.35 6.93
C GLY A 272 -5.86 -4.75 6.61
N PRO A 273 -6.15 -5.57 7.62
CA PRO A 273 -6.78 -6.87 7.41
C PRO A 273 -8.14 -6.72 6.73
N LYS A 274 -8.64 -7.79 6.14
CA LYS A 274 -9.95 -7.81 5.49
C LYS A 274 -11.06 -7.42 6.46
N ALA A 275 -12.08 -6.68 5.95
CA ALA A 275 -13.30 -6.36 6.65
C ALA A 275 -13.17 -5.37 7.85
N ILE A 276 -12.26 -4.41 7.78
CA ILE A 276 -12.28 -3.25 8.68
C ILE A 276 -13.59 -2.48 8.46
N ASP A 277 -14.20 -2.03 9.58
CA ASP A 277 -15.41 -1.22 9.55
C ASP A 277 -15.25 0.00 8.64
N PRO A 278 -16.19 0.28 7.73
CA PRO A 278 -16.12 1.43 6.82
C PRO A 278 -15.98 2.78 7.52
N ALA A 279 -16.53 2.98 8.70
CA ALA A 279 -16.38 4.22 9.47
C ALA A 279 -14.95 4.40 9.98
N VAL A 280 -14.31 3.30 10.40
CA VAL A 280 -12.91 3.27 10.81
C VAL A 280 -12.00 3.58 9.59
N VAL A 281 -12.28 2.94 8.43
CA VAL A 281 -11.57 3.22 7.18
C VAL A 281 -11.66 4.70 6.82
N ALA A 282 -12.86 5.28 6.87
CA ALA A 282 -13.09 6.68 6.53
C ALA A 282 -12.32 7.63 7.47
N LYS A 283 -12.26 7.33 8.76
CA LYS A 283 -11.53 8.14 9.75
C LYS A 283 -10.02 8.09 9.54
N ILE A 284 -9.45 6.89 9.29
CA ILE A 284 -8.02 6.75 8.95
C ILE A 284 -7.72 7.52 7.65
N GLN A 285 -8.51 7.29 6.61
CA GLN A 285 -8.35 7.93 5.31
C GLN A 285 -8.36 9.46 5.44
N SER A 286 -9.35 10.03 6.13
CA SER A 286 -9.47 11.49 6.30
C SER A 286 -8.30 12.07 7.08
N SER A 287 -7.85 11.40 8.14
CA SER A 287 -6.72 11.85 8.97
C SER A 287 -5.41 11.89 8.17
N PHE A 288 -5.10 10.85 7.41
CA PHE A 288 -3.92 10.84 6.56
C PHE A 288 -4.07 11.78 5.35
N ARG A 289 -5.28 11.93 4.79
CA ARG A 289 -5.53 12.93 3.73
C ARG A 289 -5.24 14.34 4.23
N ALA A 290 -5.70 14.70 5.42
CA ALA A 290 -5.45 16.02 6.00
C ALA A 290 -3.95 16.23 6.27
N SER A 291 -3.21 15.19 6.68
CA SER A 291 -1.77 15.31 6.91
C SER A 291 -1.00 15.69 5.64
N LEU A 292 -1.45 15.27 4.45
CA LEU A 292 -0.79 15.62 3.17
C LEU A 292 -0.79 17.13 2.88
N ASP A 293 -1.72 17.88 3.48
CA ASP A 293 -1.82 19.33 3.26
C ASP A 293 -0.94 20.15 4.22
N THR A 294 -0.34 19.51 5.23
CA THR A 294 0.57 20.17 6.17
C THR A 294 1.89 20.58 5.51
N PRO A 295 2.48 21.72 5.91
CA PRO A 295 3.76 22.18 5.35
C PRO A 295 4.89 21.17 5.53
N GLU A 296 4.92 20.48 6.67
CA GLU A 296 5.95 19.50 7.04
C GLU A 296 5.94 18.29 6.10
N VAL A 297 4.74 17.75 5.82
CA VAL A 297 4.59 16.61 4.91
C VAL A 297 4.90 17.02 3.48
N LYS A 298 4.42 18.18 3.00
CA LYS A 298 4.75 18.71 1.67
C LYS A 298 6.26 18.89 1.50
N ALA A 299 6.94 19.47 2.51
CA ALA A 299 8.38 19.64 2.48
C ALA A 299 9.14 18.29 2.51
N ALA A 300 8.67 17.30 3.27
CA ALA A 300 9.28 15.97 3.31
C ALA A 300 9.16 15.26 1.96
N LEU A 301 7.98 15.29 1.35
CA LEU A 301 7.75 14.72 0.02
C LEU A 301 8.61 15.41 -1.04
N LEU A 302 8.64 16.75 -1.05
CA LEU A 302 9.44 17.50 -2.01
C LEU A 302 10.95 17.19 -1.89
N ARG A 303 11.48 17.14 -0.66
CA ARG A 303 12.89 16.73 -0.44
C ARG A 303 13.22 15.37 -1.03
N ALA A 304 12.27 14.44 -0.95
CA ALA A 304 12.41 13.10 -1.54
C ALA A 304 12.12 13.05 -3.05
N GLY A 305 11.82 14.19 -3.68
CA GLY A 305 11.42 14.25 -5.08
C GLY A 305 10.05 13.62 -5.37
N GLN A 306 9.23 13.48 -4.33
CA GLN A 306 7.91 12.85 -4.40
C GLN A 306 6.81 13.91 -4.48
N GLY A 307 5.73 13.55 -5.15
CA GLY A 307 4.48 14.30 -5.14
C GLY A 307 3.38 13.56 -4.40
N THR A 308 2.32 14.27 -4.08
CA THR A 308 1.10 13.67 -3.59
C THR A 308 0.41 12.90 -4.71
N ARG A 309 0.08 11.62 -4.47
CA ARG A 309 -0.74 10.79 -5.37
C ARG A 309 -1.89 10.17 -4.58
N TYR A 310 -2.81 11.00 -4.20
CA TYR A 310 -3.94 10.58 -3.37
C TYR A 310 -4.90 9.68 -4.15
N LYS A 311 -5.26 8.55 -3.54
CA LYS A 311 -6.43 7.73 -3.89
C LYS A 311 -7.19 7.44 -2.60
N ASP A 312 -8.50 7.61 -2.63
CA ASP A 312 -9.37 7.17 -1.54
C ASP A 312 -9.45 5.63 -1.47
N ALA A 313 -10.16 5.09 -0.50
CA ALA A 313 -10.27 3.66 -0.29
C ALA A 313 -10.86 2.92 -1.50
N LYS A 314 -11.86 3.51 -2.17
CA LYS A 314 -12.49 2.94 -3.37
C LYS A 314 -11.48 2.91 -4.53
N GLN A 315 -10.90 4.05 -4.85
CA GLN A 315 -9.92 4.18 -5.92
C GLN A 315 -8.67 3.31 -5.69
N PHE A 316 -8.26 3.17 -4.42
CA PHE A 316 -7.10 2.35 -4.08
C PHE A 316 -7.42 0.85 -4.16
N THR A 317 -8.64 0.44 -3.83
CA THR A 317 -9.12 -0.94 -4.05
C THR A 317 -9.18 -1.28 -5.54
N GLU A 318 -9.70 -0.38 -6.37
CA GLU A 318 -9.73 -0.55 -7.84
C GLU A 318 -8.30 -0.65 -8.41
N PHE A 319 -7.40 0.23 -7.93
CA PHE A 319 -5.98 0.17 -8.30
C PHE A 319 -5.35 -1.19 -7.91
N ALA A 320 -5.61 -1.69 -6.71
CA ALA A 320 -5.04 -2.96 -6.22
C ALA A 320 -5.48 -4.15 -7.07
N ALA A 321 -6.77 -4.21 -7.43
CA ALA A 321 -7.28 -5.25 -8.31
C ALA A 321 -6.61 -5.21 -9.69
N LYS A 322 -6.50 -4.02 -10.28
CA LYS A 322 -5.82 -3.81 -11.56
C LYS A 322 -4.32 -4.14 -11.48
N ALA A 323 -3.62 -3.65 -10.46
CA ALA A 323 -2.19 -3.88 -10.27
C ALA A 323 -1.86 -5.37 -10.15
N THR A 324 -2.72 -6.16 -9.49
CA THR A 324 -2.54 -7.62 -9.37
C THR A 324 -2.59 -8.32 -10.74
N ILE A 325 -3.47 -7.87 -11.64
CA ILE A 325 -3.59 -8.41 -13.01
C ILE A 325 -2.40 -7.98 -13.85
N ASP A 326 -2.08 -6.67 -13.82
CA ASP A 326 -1.01 -6.08 -14.63
C ASP A 326 0.37 -6.65 -14.26
N GLU A 327 0.67 -6.81 -12.96
CA GLU A 327 1.93 -7.39 -12.49
C GLU A 327 2.07 -8.85 -12.91
N ARG A 328 0.99 -9.63 -12.86
CA ARG A 328 1.00 -11.01 -13.34
C ARG A 328 1.32 -11.07 -14.85
N ALA A 329 0.67 -10.25 -15.64
CA ALA A 329 0.89 -10.21 -17.09
C ALA A 329 2.34 -9.77 -17.41
N LEU A 330 2.84 -8.74 -16.72
CA LEU A 330 4.18 -8.20 -16.90
C LEU A 330 5.25 -9.24 -16.55
N LEU A 331 5.15 -9.83 -15.37
CA LEU A 331 6.13 -10.84 -14.90
C LEU A 331 6.11 -12.12 -15.72
N THR A 332 4.93 -12.52 -16.23
CA THR A 332 4.82 -13.65 -17.16
C THR A 332 5.51 -13.35 -18.49
N LYS A 333 5.31 -12.15 -19.04
CA LYS A 333 5.95 -11.69 -20.29
C LYS A 333 7.49 -11.80 -20.21
N TYR A 334 8.07 -11.44 -19.08
CA TYR A 334 9.53 -11.46 -18.89
C TYR A 334 10.08 -12.72 -18.20
N GLY A 335 9.26 -13.76 -18.00
CA GLY A 335 9.70 -15.05 -17.47
C GLY A 335 10.01 -15.07 -15.97
N PHE A 336 9.55 -14.07 -15.20
CA PHE A 336 9.73 -13.98 -13.74
C PHE A 336 8.57 -14.55 -12.93
N ALA A 337 7.45 -14.88 -13.58
CA ALA A 337 6.35 -15.55 -12.89
C ALA A 337 6.76 -16.96 -12.49
N LYS A 338 6.44 -17.35 -11.24
CA LYS A 338 6.67 -18.73 -10.79
C LYS A 338 5.94 -19.72 -11.70
N LYS A 339 6.58 -20.84 -12.01
CA LYS A 339 5.95 -21.96 -12.72
C LYS A 339 4.88 -22.55 -11.79
N ARG A 340 3.67 -22.71 -12.31
CA ARG A 340 2.58 -23.38 -11.60
C ARG A 340 2.82 -24.88 -11.50
#